data_c258be32e4ee611767dea9975e1c1ac8
#
_entry.id   c258be32e4ee611767dea9975e1c1ac8
#
_cell.length_a   1.000
_cell.length_b   1.000
_cell.length_c   1.000
_cell.angle_alpha   90.00
_cell.angle_beta   90.00
_cell.angle_gamma   90.00
#
_symmetry.space_group_name_H-M   'P 1'
#
loop_
_entity.id
_entity.type
_entity.pdbx_description
1 polymer ?
#
loop_
_entity_poly.entity_id
_entity_poly.type
_entity_poly.pdbx_seq_one_letter_code
_entity_poly.pdbx_strand_id
1 'polypeptide(L)'
;MIFDFQTILFFITLFLGLSWLIGKRILKKDSEFYEVCGAMFPILLIIFLFRSFAYEPFRIPSASMMPTLEKGDFILVSKFAYNIRMPLTGKTIYTNKEPKRGDVVVFDFPCDRDIKYIKRLIGLPGDEIEYKNKQLTINGQSIISSYDSVFKDPKQYGSHVYNETIEAIDHQLLLTPSRRGREGVYTVPADTYFVMGDNRDNSTDSRYDCPGFVPSVTMLSAQPQEYGSIGISQHFLNGTGSAIKLNKSDWF
;
A
#
# COMPACT_ATOMS: atom_id res chain seq x y z
N MET A 1 21.90 -9.34 -5.36
CA MET A 1 20.93 -10.16 -4.58
C MET A 1 20.97 -9.59 -3.16
N ILE A 2 20.17 -8.56 -2.88
CA ILE A 2 20.06 -8.00 -1.54
C ILE A 2 19.08 -8.91 -0.83
N PHE A 3 19.54 -9.67 0.15
CA PHE A 3 18.64 -10.47 0.98
C PHE A 3 17.64 -9.53 1.65
N ASP A 4 16.38 -9.67 1.31
CA ASP A 4 15.31 -8.96 1.98
C ASP A 4 15.34 -9.27 3.48
N PHE A 5 15.07 -8.27 4.31
CA PHE A 5 15.04 -8.41 5.78
C PHE A 5 14.19 -9.61 6.23
N GLN A 6 13.11 -9.91 5.53
CA GLN A 6 12.24 -11.05 5.82
C GLN A 6 12.96 -12.39 5.62
N THR A 7 13.77 -12.50 4.57
CA THR A 7 14.59 -13.69 4.28
C THR A 7 15.64 -13.90 5.35
N ILE A 8 16.31 -12.83 5.79
CA ILE A 8 17.31 -12.90 6.88
C ILE A 8 16.63 -13.34 8.18
N LEU A 9 15.51 -12.73 8.53
CA LEU A 9 14.75 -13.08 9.74
C LEU A 9 14.29 -14.54 9.73
N PHE A 10 13.86 -15.05 8.56
CA PHE A 10 13.52 -16.47 8.41
C PHE A 10 14.68 -17.40 8.72
N PHE A 11 15.85 -17.17 8.10
CA PHE A 11 17.00 -18.04 8.31
C PHE A 11 17.54 -17.97 9.74
N ILE A 12 17.53 -16.80 10.36
CA ILE A 12 17.92 -16.67 11.78
C ILE A 12 16.93 -17.44 12.67
N THR A 13 15.62 -17.27 12.46
CA THR A 13 14.61 -17.96 13.24
C THR A 13 14.71 -19.48 13.05
N LEU A 14 14.89 -19.93 11.80
CA LEU A 14 15.07 -21.34 11.49
C LEU A 14 16.31 -21.92 12.17
N PHE A 15 17.45 -21.22 12.08
CA PHE A 15 18.69 -21.63 12.71
C PHE A 15 18.56 -21.77 14.23
N LEU A 16 17.96 -20.79 14.90
CA LEU A 16 17.75 -20.84 16.35
C LEU A 16 16.78 -21.97 16.74
N GLY A 17 15.71 -22.16 15.98
CA GLY A 17 14.76 -23.24 16.20
C GLY A 17 15.39 -24.64 16.04
N LEU A 18 16.16 -24.84 14.98
CA LEU A 18 16.89 -26.10 14.76
C LEU A 18 17.95 -26.33 15.86
N SER A 19 18.71 -25.30 16.22
CA SER A 19 19.72 -25.38 17.28
C SER A 19 19.10 -25.74 18.64
N TRP A 20 17.94 -25.14 18.94
CA TRP A 20 17.19 -25.47 20.15
C TRP A 20 16.66 -26.91 20.16
N LEU A 21 16.06 -27.37 19.03
CA LEU A 21 15.53 -28.74 18.90
C LEU A 21 16.62 -29.80 18.96
N ILE A 22 17.75 -29.56 18.29
CA ILE A 22 18.92 -30.46 18.28
C ILE A 22 19.59 -30.45 19.65
N GLY A 23 19.76 -29.26 20.22
CA GLY A 23 20.35 -29.06 21.53
C GLY A 23 19.62 -29.82 22.64
N LYS A 24 18.28 -29.84 22.57
CA LYS A 24 17.43 -30.60 23.50
C LYS A 24 17.73 -32.10 23.52
N ARG A 25 18.23 -32.66 22.40
CA ARG A 25 18.54 -34.11 22.26
C ARG A 25 20.00 -34.44 22.50
N ILE A 26 20.94 -33.54 22.19
CA ILE A 26 22.37 -33.83 22.08
C ILE A 26 23.19 -33.08 23.16
N LEU A 27 22.81 -31.82 23.48
CA LEU A 27 23.56 -31.01 24.44
C LEU A 27 23.07 -31.25 25.86
N LYS A 28 23.98 -31.14 26.83
CA LYS A 28 23.58 -31.09 28.24
C LYS A 28 22.75 -29.84 28.48
N LYS A 29 21.71 -29.95 29.32
CA LYS A 29 20.79 -28.86 29.64
C LYS A 29 21.45 -27.57 30.18
N ASP A 30 22.68 -27.66 30.62
CA ASP A 30 23.42 -26.55 31.25
C ASP A 30 24.28 -25.74 30.24
N SER A 31 24.01 -25.87 28.93
CA SER A 31 24.71 -25.06 27.91
C SER A 31 24.02 -23.70 27.76
N GLU A 32 24.71 -22.60 28.08
CA GLU A 32 24.27 -21.21 27.87
C GLU A 32 23.72 -21.00 26.45
N PHE A 33 24.34 -21.59 25.44
CA PHE A 33 23.90 -21.54 24.05
C PHE A 33 22.50 -22.11 23.86
N TYR A 34 22.18 -23.24 24.51
CA TYR A 34 20.85 -23.86 24.44
C TYR A 34 19.79 -22.97 25.07
N GLU A 35 20.09 -22.35 26.24
CA GLU A 35 19.19 -21.44 26.92
C GLU A 35 18.88 -20.19 26.08
N VAL A 36 19.91 -19.60 25.47
CA VAL A 36 19.75 -18.43 24.57
C VAL A 36 18.92 -18.79 23.36
N CYS A 37 19.17 -19.92 22.69
CA CYS A 37 18.35 -20.35 21.55
C CYS A 37 16.89 -20.59 21.95
N GLY A 38 16.66 -21.21 23.10
CA GLY A 38 15.31 -21.46 23.62
C GLY A 38 14.53 -20.20 24.01
N ALA A 39 15.23 -19.19 24.51
CA ALA A 39 14.62 -17.90 24.85
C ALA A 39 14.34 -17.03 23.62
N MET A 40 15.27 -16.98 22.66
CA MET A 40 15.19 -16.11 21.48
C MET A 40 14.28 -16.67 20.39
N PHE A 41 14.24 -17.98 20.20
CA PHE A 41 13.46 -18.61 19.12
C PHE A 41 11.97 -18.24 19.13
N PRO A 42 11.21 -18.38 20.24
CA PRO A 42 9.79 -18.05 20.25
C PRO A 42 9.53 -16.56 19.98
N ILE A 43 10.40 -15.69 20.46
CA ILE A 43 10.29 -14.24 20.23
C ILE A 43 10.44 -13.93 18.73
N LEU A 44 11.52 -14.44 18.11
CA LEU A 44 11.77 -14.22 16.70
C LEU A 44 10.74 -14.92 15.80
N LEU A 45 10.22 -16.05 16.23
CA LEU A 45 9.13 -16.74 15.53
C LEU A 45 7.86 -15.89 15.51
N ILE A 46 7.48 -15.31 16.63
CA ILE A 46 6.31 -14.42 16.71
C ILE A 46 6.51 -13.20 15.82
N ILE A 47 7.67 -12.56 15.87
CA ILE A 47 8.00 -11.39 15.03
C ILE A 47 7.96 -11.80 13.55
N PHE A 48 8.54 -12.94 13.20
CA PHE A 48 8.53 -13.46 11.83
C PHE A 48 7.11 -13.72 11.33
N LEU A 49 6.28 -14.40 12.12
CA LEU A 49 4.88 -14.69 11.75
C LEU A 49 4.06 -13.41 11.61
N PHE A 50 4.19 -12.49 12.57
CA PHE A 50 3.48 -11.21 12.52
C PHE A 50 3.85 -10.42 11.26
N ARG A 51 5.15 -10.25 11.01
CA ARG A 51 5.65 -9.53 9.82
C ARG A 51 5.32 -10.24 8.51
N SER A 52 5.27 -11.57 8.52
CA SER A 52 4.98 -12.36 7.31
C SER A 52 3.52 -12.29 6.90
N PHE A 53 2.60 -12.28 7.85
CA PHE A 53 1.18 -12.47 7.59
C PHE A 53 0.29 -11.31 8.01
N ALA A 54 0.72 -10.45 8.95
CA ALA A 54 -0.14 -9.40 9.47
C ALA A 54 0.06 -8.07 8.76
N TYR A 55 1.03 -7.27 9.17
CA TYR A 55 1.19 -5.91 8.72
C TYR A 55 2.62 -5.59 8.30
N GLU A 56 2.74 -4.70 7.32
CA GLU A 56 4.02 -4.17 6.87
C GLU A 56 3.98 -2.64 6.84
N PRO A 57 4.91 -1.96 7.55
CA PRO A 57 5.01 -0.52 7.49
C PRO A 57 5.67 -0.07 6.18
N PHE A 58 5.05 0.90 5.50
CA PHE A 58 5.60 1.54 4.31
C PHE A 58 5.74 3.03 4.50
N ARG A 59 6.83 3.59 3.99
CA ARG A 59 6.99 5.03 3.88
C ARG A 59 6.63 5.47 2.48
N ILE A 60 5.78 6.50 2.36
CA ILE A 60 5.34 7.05 1.08
C ILE A 60 6.47 7.84 0.42
N PRO A 61 7.01 7.38 -0.73
CA PRO A 61 8.17 8.03 -1.35
C PRO A 61 7.79 9.18 -2.28
N SER A 62 6.56 9.22 -2.79
CA SER A 62 6.13 10.12 -3.87
C SER A 62 4.87 10.91 -3.51
N ALA A 63 4.62 11.97 -4.28
CA ALA A 63 3.44 12.81 -4.13
C ALA A 63 2.23 12.35 -4.97
N SER A 64 2.28 11.14 -5.55
CA SER A 64 1.26 10.68 -6.51
C SER A 64 -0.11 10.39 -5.90
N MET A 65 -0.20 10.25 -4.58
CA MET A 65 -1.44 10.01 -3.83
C MET A 65 -1.89 11.21 -3.00
N MET A 66 -1.26 12.38 -3.19
CA MET A 66 -1.73 13.61 -2.55
C MET A 66 -3.13 14.00 -3.07
N PRO A 67 -3.99 14.54 -2.24
CA PRO A 67 -3.81 14.94 -0.84
C PRO A 67 -4.02 13.78 0.15
N THR A 68 -4.49 12.63 -0.29
CA THR A 68 -4.83 11.48 0.59
C THR A 68 -3.63 10.98 1.40
N LEU A 69 -2.47 10.87 0.75
CA LEU A 69 -1.21 10.47 1.38
C LEU A 69 -0.11 11.44 0.99
N GLU A 70 0.59 11.97 1.98
CA GLU A 70 1.68 12.90 1.76
C GLU A 70 3.03 12.18 1.61
N LYS A 71 3.96 12.82 0.89
CA LYS A 71 5.31 12.30 0.78
C LYS A 71 6.00 12.33 2.15
N GLY A 72 6.42 11.15 2.60
CA GLY A 72 7.09 10.96 3.89
C GLY A 72 6.22 10.30 4.94
N ASP A 73 4.91 10.21 4.74
CA ASP A 73 3.99 9.51 5.62
C ASP A 73 4.35 8.03 5.77
N PHE A 74 4.04 7.50 6.94
CA PHE A 74 4.08 6.06 7.18
C PHE A 74 2.68 5.50 7.16
N ILE A 75 2.50 4.43 6.41
CA ILE A 75 1.25 3.67 6.36
C ILE A 75 1.50 2.24 6.82
N LEU A 76 0.48 1.63 7.37
CA LEU A 76 0.49 0.23 7.74
C LEU A 76 -0.34 -0.57 6.73
N VAL A 77 0.32 -1.44 5.98
CA VAL A 77 -0.31 -2.22 4.92
C VAL A 77 -0.69 -3.59 5.45
N SER A 78 -1.96 -3.97 5.30
CA SER A 78 -2.46 -5.28 5.70
C SER A 78 -2.12 -6.34 4.64
N LYS A 79 -1.38 -7.36 5.00
CA LYS A 79 -0.99 -8.46 4.11
C LYS A 79 -2.07 -9.52 3.93
N PHE A 80 -3.03 -9.57 4.84
CA PHE A 80 -4.11 -10.57 4.82
C PHE A 80 -5.43 -10.04 4.23
N ALA A 81 -5.50 -8.76 3.88
CA ALA A 81 -6.74 -8.13 3.43
C ALA A 81 -7.28 -8.79 2.16
N TYR A 82 -6.45 -8.99 1.14
CA TYR A 82 -6.84 -9.63 -0.11
C TYR A 82 -6.34 -11.06 -0.23
N ASN A 83 -5.04 -11.26 -0.08
CA ASN A 83 -4.40 -12.54 -0.30
C ASN A 83 -3.45 -12.87 0.84
N ILE A 84 -3.52 -14.09 1.35
CA ILE A 84 -2.49 -14.64 2.22
C ILE A 84 -1.42 -15.27 1.33
N ARG A 85 -0.19 -14.76 1.42
CA ARG A 85 0.93 -15.23 0.60
C ARG A 85 1.95 -15.97 1.45
N MET A 86 2.55 -16.99 0.84
CA MET A 86 3.65 -17.71 1.46
C MET A 86 4.88 -16.80 1.57
N PRO A 87 5.47 -16.65 2.78
CA PRO A 87 6.73 -15.96 2.94
C PRO A 87 7.78 -16.55 2.01
N LEU A 88 8.71 -15.75 1.49
CA LEU A 88 9.80 -16.12 0.60
C LEU A 88 9.42 -16.42 -0.85
N THR A 89 8.34 -17.15 -1.13
CA THR A 89 7.94 -17.51 -2.51
C THR A 89 6.94 -16.54 -3.12
N GLY A 90 6.24 -15.76 -2.29
CA GLY A 90 5.18 -14.85 -2.72
C GLY A 90 3.93 -15.53 -3.30
N LYS A 91 3.88 -16.87 -3.32
CA LYS A 91 2.73 -17.61 -3.84
C LYS A 91 1.50 -17.39 -2.97
N THR A 92 0.35 -17.08 -3.57
CA THR A 92 -0.94 -16.98 -2.87
C THR A 92 -1.35 -18.35 -2.36
N ILE A 93 -1.59 -18.45 -1.05
CA ILE A 93 -2.10 -19.64 -0.37
C ILE A 93 -3.63 -19.60 -0.31
N TYR A 94 -4.15 -18.42 -0.02
CA TYR A 94 -5.58 -18.20 0.17
C TYR A 94 -5.97 -16.79 -0.26
N THR A 95 -7.09 -16.66 -0.98
CA THR A 95 -7.70 -15.38 -1.34
C THR A 95 -8.83 -15.10 -0.37
N ASN A 96 -8.72 -13.99 0.38
CA ASN A 96 -9.68 -13.61 1.41
C ASN A 96 -10.81 -12.74 0.85
N LYS A 97 -10.45 -11.63 0.18
CA LYS A 97 -11.42 -10.71 -0.41
C LYS A 97 -10.90 -10.24 -1.77
N GLU A 98 -11.82 -9.87 -2.65
CA GLU A 98 -11.48 -9.17 -3.88
C GLU A 98 -11.36 -7.66 -3.62
N PRO A 99 -10.39 -6.99 -4.28
CA PRO A 99 -10.28 -5.54 -4.24
C PRO A 99 -11.54 -4.87 -4.79
N LYS A 100 -11.95 -3.77 -4.19
CA LYS A 100 -13.13 -2.99 -4.60
C LYS A 100 -12.70 -1.67 -5.22
N ARG A 101 -13.55 -1.10 -6.07
CA ARG A 101 -13.33 0.26 -6.56
C ARG A 101 -13.23 1.24 -5.40
N GLY A 102 -12.32 2.19 -5.53
CA GLY A 102 -12.02 3.19 -4.51
C GLY A 102 -10.98 2.74 -3.48
N ASP A 103 -10.67 1.44 -3.37
CA ASP A 103 -9.64 0.96 -2.44
C ASP A 103 -8.27 1.54 -2.81
N VAL A 104 -7.50 1.91 -1.77
CA VAL A 104 -6.08 2.24 -1.93
C VAL A 104 -5.27 0.96 -1.84
N VAL A 105 -4.57 0.61 -2.91
CA VAL A 105 -3.86 -0.66 -3.05
C VAL A 105 -2.36 -0.46 -3.16
N VAL A 106 -1.60 -1.37 -2.55
CA VAL A 106 -0.15 -1.50 -2.73
C VAL A 106 0.12 -2.70 -3.61
N PHE A 107 0.99 -2.56 -4.60
CA PHE A 107 1.33 -3.62 -5.53
C PHE A 107 2.78 -3.53 -5.98
N ASP A 108 3.33 -4.66 -6.43
CA ASP A 108 4.63 -4.71 -7.04
C ASP A 108 4.55 -4.05 -8.42
N PHE A 109 5.43 -3.09 -8.67
CA PHE A 109 5.43 -2.35 -9.93
C PHE A 109 5.72 -3.29 -11.10
N PRO A 110 4.83 -3.43 -12.11
CA PRO A 110 4.96 -4.46 -13.14
C PRO A 110 6.25 -4.40 -13.95
N CYS A 111 6.83 -3.21 -14.12
CA CYS A 111 8.04 -3.01 -14.90
C CYS A 111 9.34 -3.14 -14.07
N ASP A 112 9.23 -3.12 -12.74
CA ASP A 112 10.33 -3.34 -11.81
C ASP A 112 9.75 -3.84 -10.47
N ARG A 113 9.76 -5.14 -10.27
CA ARG A 113 9.14 -5.78 -9.11
C ARG A 113 9.83 -5.49 -7.77
N ASP A 114 11.01 -4.92 -7.80
CA ASP A 114 11.72 -4.49 -6.58
C ASP A 114 11.11 -3.19 -6.01
N ILE A 115 10.28 -2.50 -6.82
CA ILE A 115 9.60 -1.27 -6.44
C ILE A 115 8.12 -1.54 -6.14
N LYS A 116 7.64 -1.00 -5.02
CA LYS A 116 6.22 -1.05 -4.67
C LYS A 116 5.55 0.29 -4.98
N TYR A 117 4.39 0.21 -5.62
CA TYR A 117 3.54 1.35 -5.91
C TYR A 117 2.30 1.35 -5.04
N ILE A 118 1.80 2.54 -4.76
CA ILE A 118 0.52 2.74 -4.09
C ILE A 118 -0.35 3.62 -4.98
N LYS A 119 -1.58 3.15 -5.26
CA LYS A 119 -2.56 3.84 -6.10
C LYS A 119 -3.97 3.52 -5.63
N ARG A 120 -4.94 4.28 -6.14
CA ARG A 120 -6.36 3.99 -5.97
C ARG A 120 -6.87 3.10 -7.09
N LEU A 121 -7.62 2.08 -6.73
CA LEU A 121 -8.26 1.16 -7.67
C LEU A 121 -9.49 1.83 -8.28
N ILE A 122 -9.47 1.96 -9.59
CA ILE A 122 -10.54 2.63 -10.36
C ILE A 122 -11.35 1.64 -11.18
N GLY A 123 -10.68 0.75 -11.92
CA GLY A 123 -11.32 -0.21 -12.82
C GLY A 123 -11.10 -1.65 -12.39
N LEU A 124 -12.19 -2.43 -12.43
CA LEU A 124 -12.21 -3.87 -12.23
C LEU A 124 -12.08 -4.60 -13.57
N PRO A 125 -11.74 -5.91 -13.59
CA PRO A 125 -11.70 -6.70 -14.81
C PRO A 125 -13.00 -6.57 -15.63
N GLY A 126 -12.88 -6.25 -16.91
CA GLY A 126 -13.99 -6.06 -17.83
C GLY A 126 -14.54 -4.64 -17.92
N ASP A 127 -14.10 -3.73 -17.06
CA ASP A 127 -14.55 -2.34 -17.14
C ASP A 127 -13.98 -1.58 -18.33
N GLU A 128 -14.78 -0.62 -18.81
CA GLU A 128 -14.33 0.42 -19.72
C GLU A 128 -14.11 1.72 -18.93
N ILE A 129 -12.87 2.21 -18.95
CA ILE A 129 -12.46 3.44 -18.26
C ILE A 129 -12.12 4.49 -19.29
N GLU A 130 -12.84 5.60 -19.29
CA GLU A 130 -12.50 6.78 -20.08
C GLU A 130 -12.00 7.90 -19.16
N TYR A 131 -10.86 8.48 -19.52
CA TYR A 131 -10.34 9.69 -18.88
C TYR A 131 -10.13 10.76 -19.93
N LYS A 132 -10.94 11.81 -19.91
CA LYS A 132 -10.93 12.88 -20.91
C LYS A 132 -11.26 14.22 -20.25
N ASN A 133 -10.53 15.27 -20.62
CA ASN A 133 -10.70 16.60 -20.06
C ASN A 133 -10.76 16.61 -18.52
N LYS A 134 -9.91 15.78 -17.89
CA LYS A 134 -9.84 15.56 -16.43
C LYS A 134 -11.11 14.95 -15.81
N GLN A 135 -12.03 14.50 -16.64
CA GLN A 135 -13.24 13.80 -16.21
C GLN A 135 -13.02 12.29 -16.34
N LEU A 136 -13.34 11.57 -15.27
CA LEU A 136 -13.35 10.11 -15.22
C LEU A 136 -14.74 9.59 -15.57
N THR A 137 -14.82 8.59 -16.45
CA THR A 137 -16.03 7.86 -16.78
C THR A 137 -15.75 6.36 -16.63
N ILE A 138 -16.65 5.62 -16.02
CA ILE A 138 -16.55 4.18 -15.81
C ILE A 138 -17.82 3.54 -16.39
N ASN A 139 -17.66 2.64 -17.35
CA ASN A 139 -18.76 1.95 -18.03
C ASN A 139 -19.85 2.92 -18.56
N GLY A 140 -19.42 4.03 -19.15
CA GLY A 140 -20.30 5.07 -19.65
C GLY A 140 -20.91 6.00 -18.58
N GLN A 141 -20.68 5.73 -17.29
CA GLN A 141 -21.14 6.57 -16.20
C GLN A 141 -20.06 7.56 -15.79
N SER A 142 -20.36 8.86 -15.89
CA SER A 142 -19.44 9.92 -15.47
C SER A 142 -19.34 9.98 -13.94
N ILE A 143 -18.12 9.95 -13.43
CA ILE A 143 -17.85 10.09 -12.00
C ILE A 143 -17.79 11.57 -11.67
N ILE A 144 -18.66 12.01 -10.76
CA ILE A 144 -18.79 13.42 -10.40
C ILE A 144 -17.64 13.80 -9.47
N SER A 145 -16.90 14.84 -9.86
CA SER A 145 -15.94 15.50 -8.99
C SER A 145 -16.33 16.96 -8.77
N SER A 146 -16.33 17.41 -7.53
CA SER A 146 -16.67 18.77 -7.14
C SER A 146 -15.45 19.52 -6.63
N TYR A 147 -15.27 20.77 -7.11
CA TYR A 147 -14.20 21.64 -6.63
C TYR A 147 -14.37 21.92 -5.13
N ASP A 148 -13.29 21.81 -4.39
CA ASP A 148 -13.26 22.12 -2.95
C ASP A 148 -12.45 23.40 -2.68
N SER A 149 -11.16 23.38 -2.96
CA SER A 149 -10.23 24.46 -2.60
C SER A 149 -8.97 24.48 -3.45
N VAL A 150 -8.19 25.54 -3.29
CA VAL A 150 -6.81 25.60 -3.84
C VAL A 150 -5.87 24.85 -2.90
N PHE A 151 -5.06 23.95 -3.46
CA PHE A 151 -4.07 23.21 -2.67
C PHE A 151 -2.88 24.10 -2.29
N LYS A 152 -2.62 24.22 -0.99
CA LYS A 152 -1.64 25.16 -0.43
C LYS A 152 -0.25 24.52 -0.19
N ASP A 153 0.32 23.87 -1.18
CA ASP A 153 1.70 23.36 -1.11
C ASP A 153 2.55 24.02 -2.21
N PRO A 154 3.65 24.71 -1.86
CA PRO A 154 4.54 25.32 -2.84
C PRO A 154 5.10 24.35 -3.88
N LYS A 155 5.24 23.05 -3.54
CA LYS A 155 5.70 21.98 -4.45
C LYS A 155 4.63 21.52 -5.42
N GLN A 156 3.36 21.85 -5.17
CA GLN A 156 2.19 21.51 -5.98
C GLN A 156 1.45 22.79 -6.42
N TYR A 157 2.21 23.84 -6.71
CA TYR A 157 1.64 25.15 -7.08
C TYR A 157 0.66 25.06 -8.24
N GLY A 158 -0.49 25.70 -8.08
CA GLY A 158 -1.58 25.71 -9.06
C GLY A 158 -2.44 24.44 -9.09
N SER A 159 -2.26 23.53 -8.13
CA SER A 159 -3.15 22.39 -7.97
C SER A 159 -4.39 22.76 -7.16
N HIS A 160 -5.51 22.16 -7.52
CA HIS A 160 -6.80 22.32 -6.87
C HIS A 160 -7.27 21.00 -6.29
N VAL A 161 -7.91 21.06 -5.13
CA VAL A 161 -8.54 19.92 -4.46
C VAL A 161 -9.93 19.75 -5.00
N TYR A 162 -10.30 18.52 -5.33
CA TYR A 162 -11.65 18.12 -5.69
C TYR A 162 -12.08 16.96 -4.80
N ASN A 163 -13.36 16.93 -4.45
CA ASN A 163 -13.99 15.77 -3.82
C ASN A 163 -14.59 14.89 -4.91
N GLU A 164 -14.26 13.63 -4.91
CA GLU A 164 -14.75 12.62 -5.86
C GLU A 164 -15.34 11.44 -5.09
N THR A 165 -16.48 10.94 -5.57
CA THR A 165 -17.13 9.76 -5.01
C THR A 165 -17.10 8.64 -6.03
N ILE A 166 -16.46 7.54 -5.70
CA ILE A 166 -16.46 6.32 -6.51
C ILE A 166 -17.24 5.24 -5.77
N GLU A 167 -18.39 4.85 -6.32
CA GLU A 167 -19.38 4.02 -5.64
C GLU A 167 -19.83 4.67 -4.31
N ALA A 168 -19.43 4.09 -3.16
CA ALA A 168 -19.76 4.63 -1.83
C ALA A 168 -18.52 5.20 -1.11
N ILE A 169 -17.41 5.42 -1.83
CA ILE A 169 -16.15 5.86 -1.25
C ILE A 169 -15.85 7.29 -1.66
N ASP A 170 -15.93 8.19 -0.68
CA ASP A 170 -15.56 9.58 -0.85
C ASP A 170 -14.06 9.76 -0.66
N HIS A 171 -13.43 10.50 -1.54
CA HIS A 171 -12.01 10.84 -1.42
C HIS A 171 -11.69 12.16 -2.11
N GLN A 172 -10.55 12.70 -1.75
CA GLN A 172 -10.01 13.90 -2.37
C GLN A 172 -9.00 13.57 -3.45
N LEU A 173 -8.96 14.39 -4.48
CA LEU A 173 -7.96 14.31 -5.54
C LEU A 173 -7.39 15.69 -5.87
N LEU A 174 -6.21 15.71 -6.50
CA LEU A 174 -5.59 16.92 -7.02
C LEU A 174 -5.66 16.95 -8.53
N LEU A 175 -6.15 18.09 -9.05
CA LEU A 175 -6.03 18.44 -10.46
C LEU A 175 -5.23 19.73 -10.59
N THR A 176 -4.32 19.75 -11.57
CA THR A 176 -3.54 20.95 -11.94
C THR A 176 -4.07 21.46 -13.27
N PRO A 177 -4.88 22.54 -13.31
CA PRO A 177 -5.53 23.00 -14.54
C PRO A 177 -4.59 23.25 -15.70
N SER A 178 -3.37 23.75 -15.42
CA SER A 178 -2.35 24.06 -16.41
C SER A 178 -1.63 22.84 -16.98
N ARG A 179 -1.75 21.65 -16.36
CA ARG A 179 -1.15 20.41 -16.85
C ARG A 179 -2.15 19.61 -17.69
N ARG A 180 -1.67 19.03 -18.79
CA ARG A 180 -2.43 18.06 -19.54
C ARG A 180 -2.27 16.69 -18.91
N GLY A 181 -3.38 16.08 -18.50
CA GLY A 181 -3.40 14.67 -18.11
C GLY A 181 -3.29 13.75 -19.32
N ARG A 182 -2.81 12.52 -19.15
CA ARG A 182 -2.89 11.51 -20.20
C ARG A 182 -4.34 11.06 -20.35
N GLU A 183 -4.91 11.30 -21.50
CA GLU A 183 -6.29 10.96 -21.83
C GLU A 183 -6.34 9.65 -22.62
N GLY A 184 -7.46 8.94 -22.53
CA GLY A 184 -7.67 7.69 -23.27
C GLY A 184 -8.91 6.94 -22.83
N VAL A 185 -9.21 5.89 -23.59
CA VAL A 185 -10.20 4.87 -23.25
C VAL A 185 -9.46 3.56 -23.06
N TYR A 186 -9.74 2.88 -21.97
CA TYR A 186 -9.02 1.69 -21.52
C TYR A 186 -10.02 0.60 -21.17
N THR A 187 -9.96 -0.54 -21.83
CA THR A 187 -10.72 -1.73 -21.43
C THR A 187 -9.85 -2.60 -20.55
N VAL A 188 -10.30 -2.84 -19.32
CA VAL A 188 -9.53 -3.58 -18.33
C VAL A 188 -9.55 -5.07 -18.65
N PRO A 189 -8.39 -5.70 -18.95
CA PRO A 189 -8.33 -7.12 -19.23
C PRO A 189 -8.74 -7.98 -18.03
N ALA A 190 -9.09 -9.24 -18.28
CA ALA A 190 -9.32 -10.23 -17.23
C ALA A 190 -8.10 -10.35 -16.31
N ASP A 191 -8.33 -10.62 -15.03
CA ASP A 191 -7.31 -10.77 -13.98
C ASP A 191 -6.40 -9.56 -13.78
N THR A 192 -6.80 -8.39 -14.27
CA THR A 192 -6.05 -7.14 -14.08
C THR A 192 -6.95 -6.03 -13.53
N TYR A 193 -6.32 -4.97 -13.04
CA TYR A 193 -6.99 -3.81 -12.47
C TYR A 193 -6.43 -2.52 -13.07
N PHE A 194 -7.30 -1.51 -13.16
CA PHE A 194 -6.90 -0.17 -13.56
C PHE A 194 -6.79 0.72 -12.32
N VAL A 195 -5.62 1.31 -12.11
CA VAL A 195 -5.34 2.13 -10.95
C VAL A 195 -4.95 3.55 -11.35
N MET A 196 -5.31 4.53 -10.51
CA MET A 196 -4.90 5.92 -10.68
C MET A 196 -4.35 6.50 -9.38
N GLY A 197 -3.48 7.49 -9.49
CA GLY A 197 -3.09 8.29 -8.34
C GLY A 197 -4.12 9.38 -8.04
N ASP A 198 -4.29 9.73 -6.77
CA ASP A 198 -5.17 10.83 -6.36
C ASP A 198 -4.62 12.18 -6.83
N ASN A 199 -3.30 12.33 -6.97
CA ASN A 199 -2.68 13.46 -7.66
C ASN A 199 -2.69 13.19 -9.18
N ARG A 200 -3.86 13.35 -9.80
CA ARG A 200 -4.17 12.94 -11.19
C ARG A 200 -3.14 13.38 -12.24
N ASP A 201 -2.64 14.60 -12.11
CA ASP A 201 -1.71 15.18 -13.08
C ASP A 201 -0.23 15.00 -12.69
N ASN A 202 0.04 14.35 -11.55
CA ASN A 202 1.39 14.05 -11.06
C ASN A 202 1.52 12.59 -10.60
N SER A 203 0.96 11.69 -11.39
CA SER A 203 0.96 10.25 -11.11
C SER A 203 1.31 9.48 -12.37
N THR A 204 2.25 8.55 -12.25
CA THR A 204 2.48 7.47 -13.20
C THR A 204 1.63 6.29 -12.76
N ASP A 205 0.60 5.96 -13.56
CA ASP A 205 -0.41 4.97 -13.22
C ASP A 205 -0.93 4.24 -14.48
N SER A 206 -2.04 3.53 -14.41
CA SER A 206 -2.54 2.69 -15.51
C SER A 206 -2.86 3.41 -16.81
N ARG A 207 -2.89 4.74 -16.82
CA ARG A 207 -3.00 5.54 -18.04
C ARG A 207 -1.74 5.51 -18.89
N TYR A 208 -0.63 5.04 -18.34
CA TYR A 208 0.67 4.92 -19.01
C TYR A 208 0.97 3.46 -19.32
N ASP A 209 1.80 3.20 -20.34
CA ASP A 209 2.19 1.85 -20.76
C ASP A 209 2.89 1.07 -19.61
N CYS A 210 3.54 1.80 -18.72
CA CYS A 210 4.06 1.29 -17.47
C CYS A 210 3.60 2.19 -16.30
N PRO A 211 2.89 1.67 -15.29
CA PRO A 211 2.60 0.27 -14.99
C PRO A 211 1.57 -0.42 -15.91
N GLY A 212 0.78 0.32 -16.70
CA GLY A 212 -0.33 -0.25 -17.42
C GLY A 212 -1.36 -0.88 -16.50
N PHE A 213 -1.98 -1.97 -16.94
CA PHE A 213 -2.90 -2.74 -16.09
C PHE A 213 -2.13 -3.55 -15.05
N VAL A 214 -2.61 -3.52 -13.81
CA VAL A 214 -1.95 -4.18 -12.67
C VAL A 214 -2.51 -5.59 -12.51
N PRO A 215 -1.71 -6.65 -12.66
CA PRO A 215 -2.18 -8.01 -12.48
C PRO A 215 -2.61 -8.28 -11.04
N SER A 216 -3.71 -9.02 -10.85
CA SER A 216 -4.26 -9.38 -9.53
C SER A 216 -3.22 -10.06 -8.62
N VAL A 217 -2.36 -10.88 -9.21
CA VAL A 217 -1.27 -11.58 -8.50
C VAL A 217 -0.16 -10.67 -7.96
N THR A 218 -0.08 -9.42 -8.39
CA THR A 218 0.92 -8.47 -7.89
C THR A 218 0.41 -7.61 -6.73
N MET A 219 -0.91 -7.63 -6.47
CA MET A 219 -1.50 -6.87 -5.36
C MET A 219 -1.13 -7.47 -4.01
N LEU A 220 -0.52 -6.67 -3.15
CA LEU A 220 -0.04 -7.10 -1.85
C LEU A 220 -1.09 -6.90 -0.76
N SER A 221 -1.82 -5.78 -0.79
CA SER A 221 -2.85 -5.48 0.20
C SER A 221 -3.62 -4.22 -0.15
N ALA A 222 -4.83 -4.12 0.38
CA ALA A 222 -5.57 -2.88 0.48
C ALA A 222 -5.38 -2.27 1.86
N GLN A 223 -5.39 -0.97 1.93
CA GLN A 223 -5.63 -0.29 3.18
C GLN A 223 -7.14 -0.27 3.42
N PRO A 224 -7.66 -0.89 4.51
CA PRO A 224 -9.04 -0.69 4.88
C PRO A 224 -9.24 0.80 5.20
N GLN A 225 -10.22 1.43 4.62
CA GLN A 225 -10.57 2.83 4.94
C GLN A 225 -11.07 3.00 6.38
N GLU A 226 -11.37 1.89 7.08
CA GLU A 226 -11.86 1.88 8.46
C GLU A 226 -10.79 2.10 9.52
N TYR A 227 -9.50 1.98 9.16
CA TYR A 227 -8.43 2.33 10.10
C TYR A 227 -7.84 3.66 9.64
N GLY A 228 -8.26 4.72 10.32
CA GLY A 228 -7.72 6.05 10.13
C GLY A 228 -6.20 5.98 9.99
N SER A 229 -5.66 6.63 8.98
CA SER A 229 -4.23 6.74 8.78
C SER A 229 -3.60 7.15 10.10
N ILE A 230 -2.80 6.28 10.71
CA ILE A 230 -1.88 6.72 11.76
C ILE A 230 -0.80 7.50 11.00
N GLY A 231 -1.16 8.69 10.55
CA GLY A 231 -0.26 9.66 9.99
C GLY A 231 0.63 10.15 11.13
N ILE A 232 1.78 9.51 11.30
CA ILE A 232 2.87 10.14 12.06
C ILE A 232 3.48 11.15 11.09
N SER A 233 2.86 12.33 11.03
CA SER A 233 3.38 13.46 10.27
C SER A 233 4.82 13.77 10.72
N GLN A 234 5.73 14.01 9.79
CA GLN A 234 7.12 14.40 10.06
C GLN A 234 7.29 15.72 10.86
N HIS A 235 6.21 16.40 11.22
CA HIS A 235 6.26 17.53 12.15
C HIS A 235 6.87 17.20 13.53
N PHE A 236 7.00 15.92 13.86
CA PHE A 236 7.59 15.48 15.13
C PHE A 236 9.12 15.58 15.19
N LEU A 237 9.82 15.73 14.06
CA LEU A 237 11.29 15.75 14.04
C LEU A 237 11.91 17.14 14.08
N ASN A 238 11.13 18.20 13.99
CA ASN A 238 11.65 19.58 13.99
C ASN A 238 11.44 20.35 15.30
N GLY A 239 11.26 19.66 16.44
CA GLY A 239 11.44 20.26 17.77
C GLY A 239 10.46 21.36 18.20
N THR A 240 9.39 21.64 17.45
CA THR A 240 8.33 22.56 17.87
C THR A 240 7.08 21.74 18.15
N GLY A 241 6.86 21.47 19.44
CA GLY A 241 5.76 20.67 19.92
C GLY A 241 4.40 21.16 19.42
N SER A 242 3.73 20.34 18.67
CA SER A 242 2.31 20.46 18.40
C SER A 242 1.72 19.06 18.27
N ALA A 243 0.75 18.84 19.11
CA ALA A 243 -0.02 17.64 19.37
C ALA A 243 -0.31 16.72 18.19
N ILE A 244 -0.25 15.43 18.47
CA ILE A 244 -0.97 14.36 17.79
C ILE A 244 -2.42 14.82 17.64
N LYS A 245 -2.84 15.22 16.43
CA LYS A 245 -4.26 15.31 16.10
C LYS A 245 -4.79 13.89 15.91
N LEU A 246 -5.06 13.23 17.00
CA LEU A 246 -6.03 12.14 17.04
C LEU A 246 -7.39 12.81 16.87
N ASN A 247 -7.98 12.71 15.69
CA ASN A 247 -9.32 13.19 15.48
C ASN A 247 -10.27 12.30 16.28
N LYS A 248 -10.90 12.89 17.30
CA LYS A 248 -11.71 12.20 18.32
C LYS A 248 -13.05 11.70 17.78
N SER A 249 -13.33 11.88 16.48
CA SER A 249 -14.55 11.44 15.80
C SER A 249 -14.48 10.01 15.29
N ASP A 250 -13.32 9.34 15.35
CA ASP A 250 -13.12 8.02 14.73
C ASP A 250 -13.15 6.85 15.72
N TRP A 251 -13.66 7.09 16.94
CA TRP A 251 -13.73 6.08 18.01
C TRP A 251 -15.16 5.69 18.43
N PHE A 252 -16.17 5.88 17.55
CA PHE A 252 -17.50 5.31 17.81
C PHE A 252 -18.15 4.80 16.52
#